data_aeeaf78eaab32f234415038e16c19c65
#
_entry.id   aeeaf78eaab32f234415038e16c19c65
#
_cell.length_a   1.000
_cell.length_b   1.000
_cell.length_c   1.000
_cell.angle_alpha   90.00
_cell.angle_beta   90.00
_cell.angle_gamma   90.00
#
_symmetry.space_group_name_H-M   'P 1'
#
loop_
_entity.id
_entity.type
_entity.pdbx_description
1 polymer ?
#
loop_
_entity_poly.entity_id
_entity_poly.type
_entity_poly.pdbx_seq_one_letter_code
_entity_poly.pdbx_strand_id
1 'polypeptide(L)'
;DVAPSRGLGDVYKRQDMHYADFLSVAMDEVFNQMAKARFMFGGQAKMPIVLRAPDGQLTNGAAQHTQSVEAWFTHIPGLKVVSPSNPYDAKMTLITAIRSDDPVIYFENKTLLKESGEVPELADEVPYELGKARVEREGADVTIVSYSIGMKHARTAADALKKRGYSAEVIDLISLLPWDREAVLRSVRKTHRLCILHESIKQGGFGGEIAATVVEDAFDALKTPILRIGAPFCPSPFSPTLEPQVRLSDEKITRDRLKLLEYH
;
A
#
# COMPACT_ATOMS: atom_id res chain seq x y z
N ASP A 1 17.93 31.16 17.97
CA ASP A 1 16.65 31.72 17.58
C ASP A 1 15.64 30.58 17.31
N VAL A 2 14.64 30.50 18.15
CA VAL A 2 13.67 29.38 18.09
C VAL A 2 12.63 29.58 16.97
N ALA A 3 12.46 30.81 16.50
CA ALA A 3 11.48 31.17 15.51
C ALA A 3 11.67 30.47 14.14
N PRO A 4 12.86 30.37 13.56
CA PRO A 4 13.07 29.62 12.32
C PRO A 4 12.77 28.15 12.46
N SER A 5 13.13 27.55 13.58
CA SER A 5 12.85 26.13 13.86
C SER A 5 11.36 25.88 14.03
N ARG A 6 10.66 26.79 14.71
CA ARG A 6 9.19 26.73 14.80
C ARG A 6 8.54 26.95 13.45
N GLY A 7 9.00 27.91 12.67
CA GLY A 7 8.51 28.15 11.33
C GLY A 7 8.64 26.94 10.42
N LEU A 8 9.75 26.21 10.49
CA LEU A 8 9.92 24.97 9.74
C LEU A 8 9.00 23.86 10.22
N GLY A 9 8.76 23.77 11.52
CA GLY A 9 7.80 22.81 12.09
C GLY A 9 6.34 23.17 11.76
N ASP A 10 6.05 24.46 11.67
CA ASP A 10 4.71 24.96 11.36
C ASP A 10 4.37 24.92 9.88
N VAL A 11 5.39 24.87 9.01
CA VAL A 11 5.18 24.87 7.55
C VAL A 11 5.20 23.44 7.01
N TYR A 12 6.38 22.83 6.92
CA TYR A 12 6.51 21.48 6.39
C TYR A 12 7.68 20.78 7.07
N LYS A 13 7.45 19.54 7.49
CA LYS A 13 8.50 18.72 8.08
C LYS A 13 8.54 17.35 7.38
N ARG A 14 9.68 17.04 6.79
CA ARG A 14 9.96 15.73 6.23
C ARG A 14 11.03 15.04 7.05
N GLN A 15 10.74 13.82 7.46
CA GLN A 15 11.66 12.95 8.17
C GLN A 15 11.91 11.69 7.35
N ASP A 16 13.15 11.42 7.02
CA ASP A 16 13.56 10.22 6.32
C ASP A 16 14.08 9.20 7.34
N MET A 17 13.48 8.01 7.33
CA MET A 17 13.92 6.86 8.12
C MET A 17 14.70 5.91 7.22
N HIS A 18 15.78 5.31 7.74
CA HIS A 18 16.61 4.41 6.93
C HIS A 18 15.87 3.15 6.48
N TYR A 19 15.03 2.59 7.37
CA TYR A 19 14.18 1.44 7.11
C TYR A 19 12.89 1.56 7.91
N ALA A 20 11.79 1.13 7.32
CA ALA A 20 10.48 1.08 7.99
C ALA A 20 10.49 0.17 9.22
N ASP A 21 11.34 -0.87 9.22
CA ASP A 21 11.56 -1.78 10.34
C ASP A 21 11.88 -1.05 11.66
N PHE A 22 12.58 0.06 11.59
CA PHE A 22 13.01 0.84 12.77
C PHE A 22 12.04 1.96 13.18
N LEU A 23 10.92 2.13 12.49
CA LEU A 23 9.86 3.02 12.95
C LEU A 23 9.31 2.63 14.31
N SER A 24 9.45 1.35 14.69
CA SER A 24 9.05 0.83 16.00
C SER A 24 9.76 1.52 17.17
N VAL A 25 10.97 2.06 16.97
CA VAL A 25 11.69 2.81 18.01
C VAL A 25 11.01 4.16 18.34
N ALA A 26 10.28 4.73 17.38
CA ALA A 26 9.59 6.02 17.53
C ALA A 26 8.05 5.85 17.62
N MET A 27 7.56 4.68 18.00
CA MET A 27 6.11 4.38 17.94
C MET A 27 5.29 5.31 18.84
N ASP A 28 5.77 5.68 20.02
CA ASP A 28 5.04 6.61 20.89
C ASP A 28 4.87 7.97 20.22
N GLU A 29 5.95 8.51 19.66
CA GLU A 29 5.90 9.79 18.95
C GLU A 29 4.96 9.75 17.74
N VAL A 30 4.95 8.66 17.02
CA VAL A 30 4.09 8.50 15.85
C VAL A 30 2.63 8.24 16.25
N PHE A 31 2.39 7.29 17.16
CA PHE A 31 1.04 6.82 17.47
C PHE A 31 0.30 7.72 18.46
N ASN A 32 0.99 8.24 19.48
CA ASN A 32 0.36 9.00 20.55
C ASN A 32 0.50 10.52 20.35
N GLN A 33 1.64 10.99 19.89
CA GLN A 33 1.87 12.43 19.73
C GLN A 33 1.44 12.92 18.33
N MET A 34 2.10 12.44 17.29
CA MET A 34 1.89 12.92 15.93
C MET A 34 0.45 12.65 15.43
N ALA A 35 -0.04 11.42 15.60
CA ALA A 35 -1.37 11.01 15.15
C ALA A 35 -2.51 11.71 15.91
N LYS A 36 -2.33 12.03 17.18
CA LYS A 36 -3.41 12.49 18.08
C LYS A 36 -3.43 14.00 18.31
N ALA A 37 -2.33 14.70 18.04
CA ALA A 37 -2.21 16.13 18.36
C ALA A 37 -3.38 16.95 17.80
N ARG A 38 -3.72 16.80 16.52
CA ARG A 38 -4.81 17.55 15.93
C ARG A 38 -6.15 17.32 16.62
N PHE A 39 -6.46 16.08 16.97
CA PHE A 39 -7.67 15.73 17.70
C PHE A 39 -7.66 16.29 19.13
N MET A 40 -6.55 16.11 19.85
CA MET A 40 -6.42 16.55 21.24
C MET A 40 -6.48 18.07 21.39
N PHE A 41 -6.03 18.81 20.41
CA PHE A 41 -6.08 20.29 20.39
C PHE A 41 -7.30 20.82 19.63
N GLY A 42 -8.37 20.03 19.47
CA GLY A 42 -9.64 20.49 18.89
C GLY A 42 -9.54 20.97 17.44
N GLY A 43 -8.61 20.40 16.65
CA GLY A 43 -8.39 20.77 15.25
C GLY A 43 -7.48 21.98 15.04
N GLN A 44 -7.07 22.70 16.10
CA GLN A 44 -6.24 23.90 15.99
C GLN A 44 -4.77 23.56 15.66
N ALA A 45 -4.27 22.44 16.16
CA ALA A 45 -2.92 21.99 15.85
C ALA A 45 -2.86 21.35 14.47
N LYS A 46 -2.00 21.87 13.61
CA LYS A 46 -1.62 21.22 12.35
C LYS A 46 -0.38 20.37 12.59
N MET A 47 -0.33 19.22 11.93
CA MET A 47 0.81 18.29 11.98
C MET A 47 1.32 17.96 10.59
N PRO A 48 1.86 18.94 9.84
CA PRO A 48 2.32 18.78 8.47
C PRO A 48 3.65 18.02 8.43
N ILE A 49 3.64 16.78 8.89
CA ILE A 49 4.80 15.91 8.97
C ILE A 49 4.66 14.78 7.97
N VAL A 50 5.65 14.60 7.11
CA VAL A 50 5.77 13.42 6.25
C VAL A 50 6.93 12.58 6.75
N LEU A 51 6.62 11.37 7.20
CA LEU A 51 7.59 10.40 7.66
C LEU A 51 7.81 9.38 6.55
N ARG A 52 8.94 9.51 5.83
CA ARG A 52 9.31 8.61 4.73
C ARG A 52 10.09 7.43 5.26
N ALA A 53 9.74 6.24 4.80
CA ALA A 53 10.39 5.01 5.25
C ALA A 53 10.50 4.00 4.11
N PRO A 54 11.72 3.62 3.70
CA PRO A 54 11.92 2.49 2.81
C PRO A 54 11.44 1.19 3.46
N ASP A 55 10.51 0.49 2.79
CA ASP A 55 9.92 -0.76 3.27
C ASP A 55 10.13 -1.92 2.29
N GLY A 56 9.57 -3.08 2.62
CA GLY A 56 9.53 -4.24 1.74
C GLY A 56 10.82 -5.03 1.69
N GLN A 57 10.83 -6.03 0.85
CA GLN A 57 11.93 -7.00 0.79
C GLN A 57 13.16 -6.44 0.08
N LEU A 58 14.32 -6.77 0.62
CA LEU A 58 15.64 -6.48 0.08
C LEU A 58 16.45 -7.78 0.02
N THR A 59 17.13 -8.04 -1.09
CA THR A 59 18.01 -9.21 -1.20
C THR A 59 19.09 -9.16 -0.13
N ASN A 60 19.23 -10.26 0.62
CA ASN A 60 20.14 -10.40 1.76
C ASN A 60 19.89 -9.37 2.89
N GLY A 61 18.67 -8.83 3.01
CA GLY A 61 18.32 -7.90 4.08
C GLY A 61 17.96 -8.59 5.40
N ALA A 62 17.74 -9.90 5.38
CA ALA A 62 17.35 -10.71 6.54
C ALA A 62 16.08 -10.21 7.25
N ALA A 63 15.88 -10.65 8.50
CA ALA A 63 14.63 -10.46 9.23
C ALA A 63 14.33 -9.01 9.65
N GLN A 64 15.37 -8.21 9.86
CA GLN A 64 15.27 -6.88 10.46
C GLN A 64 15.29 -5.72 9.44
N HIS A 65 15.45 -6.00 8.14
CA HIS A 65 15.59 -4.98 7.10
C HIS A 65 14.70 -5.22 5.88
N THR A 66 13.67 -6.08 6.03
CA THR A 66 12.85 -6.54 4.91
C THR A 66 11.36 -6.58 5.22
N GLN A 67 10.93 -5.95 6.30
CA GLN A 67 9.53 -5.97 6.70
C GLN A 67 8.71 -4.97 5.89
N SER A 68 7.47 -5.32 5.62
CA SER A 68 6.41 -4.45 5.13
C SER A 68 5.43 -4.26 6.29
N VAL A 69 5.46 -3.06 6.89
CA VAL A 69 4.82 -2.79 8.19
C VAL A 69 3.64 -1.82 8.07
N GLU A 70 3.17 -1.55 6.89
CA GLU A 70 2.12 -0.59 6.60
C GLU A 70 0.84 -0.83 7.40
N ALA A 71 0.50 -2.09 7.68
CA ALA A 71 -0.69 -2.45 8.45
C ALA A 71 -0.65 -1.94 9.92
N TRP A 72 0.53 -1.73 10.50
CA TRP A 72 0.64 -1.16 11.85
C TRP A 72 0.11 0.27 11.89
N PHE A 73 0.35 1.03 10.83
CA PHE A 73 0.01 2.45 10.72
C PHE A 73 -1.42 2.68 10.23
N THR A 74 -1.97 1.76 9.43
CA THR A 74 -3.38 1.85 9.01
C THR A 74 -4.37 1.63 10.15
N HIS A 75 -3.92 1.06 11.27
CA HIS A 75 -4.72 0.89 12.48
C HIS A 75 -4.81 2.16 13.35
N ILE A 76 -4.01 3.21 13.06
CA ILE A 76 -3.88 4.37 13.93
C ILE A 76 -4.71 5.55 13.42
N PRO A 77 -5.84 5.90 14.08
CA PRO A 77 -6.62 7.09 13.72
C PRO A 77 -5.78 8.37 13.84
N GLY A 78 -5.87 9.22 12.83
CA GLY A 78 -5.14 10.47 12.73
C GLY A 78 -3.93 10.43 11.81
N LEU A 79 -3.47 9.26 11.37
CA LEU A 79 -2.45 9.11 10.34
C LEU A 79 -3.07 9.01 8.94
N LYS A 80 -2.29 9.38 7.94
CA LYS A 80 -2.47 8.97 6.55
C LYS A 80 -1.34 8.01 6.17
N VAL A 81 -1.63 7.01 5.34
CA VAL A 81 -0.64 6.00 4.92
C VAL A 81 -0.64 5.87 3.42
N VAL A 82 0.53 6.05 2.80
CA VAL A 82 0.71 6.04 1.35
C VAL A 82 1.82 5.07 0.97
N SER A 83 1.59 4.29 -0.10
CA SER A 83 2.54 3.29 -0.60
C SER A 83 2.43 3.19 -2.13
N PRO A 84 3.07 4.10 -2.88
CA PRO A 84 2.96 4.19 -4.33
C PRO A 84 3.65 3.02 -5.04
N SER A 85 3.23 2.75 -6.28
CA SER A 85 3.70 1.61 -7.07
C SER A 85 4.57 1.99 -8.27
N ASN A 86 4.72 3.26 -8.58
CA ASN A 86 5.45 3.75 -9.74
C ASN A 86 5.96 5.19 -9.55
N PRO A 87 6.87 5.70 -10.40
CA PRO A 87 7.46 7.04 -10.27
C PRO A 87 6.45 8.19 -10.33
N TYR A 88 5.41 8.09 -11.18
CA TYR A 88 4.37 9.11 -11.28
C TYR A 88 3.64 9.27 -9.95
N ASP A 89 3.12 8.18 -9.41
CA ASP A 89 2.39 8.21 -8.14
C ASP A 89 3.31 8.61 -6.99
N ALA A 90 4.58 8.16 -7.01
CA ALA A 90 5.56 8.53 -6.00
C ALA A 90 5.76 10.05 -5.95
N LYS A 91 5.95 10.71 -7.12
CA LYS A 91 6.07 12.16 -7.18
C LYS A 91 4.79 12.86 -6.72
N MET A 92 3.65 12.51 -7.31
CA MET A 92 2.40 13.23 -7.09
C MET A 92 1.87 13.09 -5.66
N THR A 93 1.93 11.88 -5.10
CA THR A 93 1.47 11.65 -3.72
C THR A 93 2.43 12.22 -2.69
N LEU A 94 3.75 12.25 -2.94
CA LEU A 94 4.69 12.89 -2.03
C LEU A 94 4.47 14.40 -1.96
N ILE A 95 4.22 15.07 -3.09
CA ILE A 95 3.86 16.49 -3.12
C ILE A 95 2.58 16.75 -2.33
N THR A 96 1.55 15.90 -2.54
CA THR A 96 0.30 15.99 -1.79
C THR A 96 0.51 15.74 -0.29
N ALA A 97 1.35 14.76 0.06
CA ALA A 97 1.69 14.49 1.46
C ALA A 97 2.38 15.69 2.13
N ILE A 98 3.32 16.33 1.45
CA ILE A 98 4.01 17.53 1.95
C ILE A 98 3.05 18.69 2.16
N ARG A 99 2.03 18.83 1.31
CA ARG A 99 1.00 19.88 1.40
C ARG A 99 -0.12 19.55 2.40
N SER A 100 -0.12 18.36 2.99
CA SER A 100 -1.13 17.94 3.97
C SER A 100 -0.92 18.60 5.33
N ASP A 101 -2.01 19.08 5.94
CA ASP A 101 -2.03 19.55 7.33
C ASP A 101 -2.02 18.39 8.34
N ASP A 102 -2.22 17.14 7.89
CA ASP A 102 -2.25 15.93 8.70
C ASP A 102 -0.99 15.10 8.46
N PRO A 103 -0.56 14.31 9.46
CA PRO A 103 0.66 13.53 9.35
C PRO A 103 0.50 12.36 8.36
N VAL A 104 1.54 12.16 7.54
CA VAL A 104 1.57 11.11 6.52
C VAL A 104 2.75 10.18 6.75
N ILE A 105 2.47 8.88 6.85
CA ILE A 105 3.46 7.82 6.76
C ILE A 105 3.58 7.43 5.30
N TYR A 106 4.77 7.58 4.76
CA TYR A 106 5.04 7.42 3.33
C TYR A 106 6.01 6.26 3.11
N PHE A 107 5.49 5.12 2.66
CA PHE A 107 6.30 3.93 2.40
C PHE A 107 6.84 3.93 0.98
N GLU A 108 8.13 3.67 0.85
CA GLU A 108 8.85 3.57 -0.41
C GLU A 108 9.45 2.17 -0.54
N ASN A 109 8.85 1.32 -1.37
CA ASN A 109 9.37 -0.03 -1.52
C ASN A 109 10.78 -0.02 -2.10
N LYS A 110 11.72 -0.66 -1.41
CA LYS A 110 13.17 -0.66 -1.75
C LYS A 110 13.46 -1.19 -3.15
N THR A 111 12.64 -2.12 -3.64
CA THR A 111 12.77 -2.66 -4.99
C THR A 111 12.33 -1.63 -6.04
N LEU A 112 11.28 -0.84 -5.75
CA LEU A 112 10.75 0.16 -6.67
C LEU A 112 11.61 1.42 -6.76
N LEU A 113 12.50 1.69 -5.82
CA LEU A 113 13.40 2.86 -5.86
C LEU A 113 14.32 2.89 -7.09
N LYS A 114 14.46 1.78 -7.80
CA LYS A 114 15.26 1.67 -9.03
C LYS A 114 14.43 1.79 -10.31
N GLU A 115 13.11 1.86 -10.19
CA GLU A 115 12.22 1.98 -11.34
C GLU A 115 12.25 3.42 -11.88
N SER A 116 12.20 3.53 -13.19
CA SER A 116 12.12 4.82 -13.90
C SER A 116 10.80 4.89 -14.65
N GLY A 117 10.27 6.10 -14.79
CA GLY A 117 9.02 6.33 -15.52
C GLY A 117 8.83 7.82 -15.81
N GLU A 118 7.88 8.12 -16.67
CA GLU A 118 7.51 9.49 -16.98
C GLU A 118 6.81 10.13 -15.76
N VAL A 119 7.21 11.36 -15.50
CA VAL A 119 6.62 12.19 -14.43
C VAL A 119 6.33 13.58 -14.99
N PRO A 120 5.24 14.27 -14.57
CA PRO A 120 4.96 15.61 -15.04
C PRO A 120 6.00 16.60 -14.55
N GLU A 121 6.19 17.69 -15.28
CA GLU A 121 6.93 18.85 -14.79
C GLU A 121 6.18 19.53 -13.64
N LEU A 122 6.89 20.32 -12.82
CA LEU A 122 6.26 21.00 -11.67
C LEU A 122 5.11 21.94 -12.05
N ALA A 123 5.18 22.55 -13.24
CA ALA A 123 4.16 23.45 -13.74
C ALA A 123 2.85 22.75 -14.13
N ASP A 124 2.92 21.47 -14.45
CA ASP A 124 1.79 20.65 -14.93
C ASP A 124 1.22 19.72 -13.86
N GLU A 125 1.57 19.97 -12.58
CA GLU A 125 1.13 19.13 -11.48
C GLU A 125 -0.37 19.25 -11.23
N VAL A 126 -1.05 18.13 -11.30
CA VAL A 126 -2.42 17.97 -10.83
C VAL A 126 -2.40 17.44 -9.40
N PRO A 127 -3.04 18.12 -8.42
CA PRO A 127 -3.11 17.61 -7.05
C PRO A 127 -3.67 16.19 -7.01
N TYR A 128 -2.98 15.28 -6.34
CA TYR A 128 -3.44 13.92 -6.14
C TYR A 128 -4.32 13.85 -4.89
N GLU A 129 -5.52 13.33 -5.01
CA GLU A 129 -6.42 13.14 -3.86
C GLU A 129 -6.09 11.82 -3.16
N LEU A 130 -5.53 11.88 -1.94
CA LEU A 130 -5.30 10.69 -1.13
C LEU A 130 -6.63 10.00 -0.79
N GLY A 131 -6.67 8.69 -0.89
CA GLY A 131 -7.90 7.91 -0.72
C GLY A 131 -8.60 7.61 -2.04
N LYS A 132 -8.00 7.96 -3.17
CA LYS A 132 -8.45 7.53 -4.50
C LYS A 132 -7.54 6.44 -5.04
N ALA A 133 -8.16 5.38 -5.54
CA ALA A 133 -7.47 4.31 -6.23
C ALA A 133 -7.45 4.55 -7.74
N ARG A 134 -6.51 3.93 -8.42
CA ARG A 134 -6.47 3.92 -9.87
C ARG A 134 -6.86 2.56 -10.41
N VAL A 135 -7.83 2.51 -11.30
CA VAL A 135 -8.08 1.35 -12.16
C VAL A 135 -7.01 1.36 -13.24
N GLU A 136 -5.98 0.55 -13.08
CA GLU A 136 -4.86 0.47 -14.02
C GLU A 136 -5.22 -0.34 -15.27
N ARG A 137 -6.11 -1.30 -15.08
CA ARG A 137 -6.62 -2.16 -16.16
C ARG A 137 -8.09 -2.48 -15.90
N GLU A 138 -8.92 -2.28 -16.91
CA GLU A 138 -10.31 -2.70 -16.90
C GLU A 138 -10.43 -4.21 -17.12
N GLY A 139 -11.41 -4.83 -16.46
CA GLY A 139 -11.70 -6.25 -16.58
C GLY A 139 -13.11 -6.61 -16.10
N ALA A 140 -13.57 -7.83 -16.40
CA ALA A 140 -14.93 -8.29 -16.11
C ALA A 140 -14.99 -9.59 -15.33
N ASP A 141 -13.90 -10.37 -15.22
CA ASP A 141 -13.95 -11.72 -14.68
C ASP A 141 -13.41 -11.83 -13.24
N VAL A 142 -12.47 -10.97 -12.87
CA VAL A 142 -11.85 -10.94 -11.53
C VAL A 142 -11.29 -9.56 -11.21
N THR A 143 -11.48 -9.11 -9.98
CA THR A 143 -10.82 -7.93 -9.43
C THR A 143 -9.51 -8.35 -8.76
N ILE A 144 -8.40 -7.69 -9.11
CA ILE A 144 -7.11 -7.82 -8.42
C ILE A 144 -6.81 -6.47 -7.77
N VAL A 145 -6.80 -6.44 -6.44
CA VAL A 145 -6.46 -5.24 -5.66
C VAL A 145 -5.05 -5.38 -5.12
N SER A 146 -4.26 -4.34 -5.30
CA SER A 146 -2.87 -4.31 -4.80
C SER A 146 -2.39 -2.88 -4.54
N TYR A 147 -1.16 -2.75 -4.10
CA TYR A 147 -0.43 -1.50 -3.89
C TYR A 147 1.08 -1.76 -3.91
N SER A 148 1.88 -0.71 -4.00
CA SER A 148 3.34 -0.79 -3.94
C SER A 148 3.91 -1.84 -4.92
N ILE A 149 4.92 -2.60 -4.53
CA ILE A 149 5.53 -3.67 -5.35
C ILE A 149 4.53 -4.75 -5.75
N GLY A 150 3.46 -4.95 -4.97
CA GLY A 150 2.40 -5.88 -5.30
C GLY A 150 1.75 -5.62 -6.66
N MET A 151 1.75 -4.36 -7.13
CA MET A 151 1.24 -4.00 -8.45
C MET A 151 2.03 -4.63 -9.60
N LYS A 152 3.35 -4.81 -9.46
CA LYS A 152 4.16 -5.54 -10.45
C LYS A 152 3.68 -6.97 -10.62
N HIS A 153 3.43 -7.64 -9.51
CA HIS A 153 2.88 -8.98 -9.49
C HIS A 153 1.42 -9.04 -9.98
N ALA A 154 0.61 -8.03 -9.65
CA ALA A 154 -0.77 -7.93 -10.13
C ALA A 154 -0.84 -7.82 -11.66
N ARG A 155 0.05 -7.04 -12.28
CA ARG A 155 0.18 -6.94 -13.76
C ARG A 155 0.52 -8.29 -14.40
N THR A 156 1.57 -8.95 -13.90
CA THR A 156 1.95 -10.30 -14.35
C THR A 156 0.80 -11.28 -14.19
N ALA A 157 0.09 -11.15 -13.09
CA ALA A 157 -1.10 -11.92 -12.78
C ALA A 157 -2.20 -11.74 -13.82
N ALA A 158 -2.53 -10.51 -14.15
CA ALA A 158 -3.55 -10.19 -15.13
C ALA A 158 -3.16 -10.65 -16.54
N ASP A 159 -1.88 -10.53 -16.93
CA ASP A 159 -1.38 -11.01 -18.22
C ASP A 159 -1.50 -12.54 -18.38
N ALA A 160 -1.21 -13.27 -17.31
CA ALA A 160 -1.34 -14.72 -17.33
C ALA A 160 -2.81 -15.16 -17.35
N LEU A 161 -3.74 -14.42 -16.75
CA LEU A 161 -5.17 -14.62 -16.86
C LEU A 161 -5.67 -14.35 -18.29
N LYS A 162 -5.22 -13.25 -18.90
CA LYS A 162 -5.55 -12.89 -20.29
C LYS A 162 -5.18 -14.00 -21.29
N LYS A 163 -4.02 -14.63 -21.12
CA LYS A 163 -3.58 -15.78 -21.94
C LYS A 163 -4.52 -16.99 -21.84
N ARG A 164 -5.39 -17.04 -20.83
CA ARG A 164 -6.38 -18.09 -20.58
C ARG A 164 -7.80 -17.67 -20.90
N GLY A 165 -7.98 -16.49 -21.49
CA GLY A 165 -9.28 -15.95 -21.88
C GLY A 165 -10.04 -15.20 -20.79
N TYR A 166 -9.41 -14.91 -19.64
CA TYR A 166 -10.01 -14.14 -18.56
C TYR A 166 -9.51 -12.70 -18.54
N SER A 167 -10.41 -11.75 -18.26
CA SER A 167 -10.08 -10.33 -18.10
C SER A 167 -10.06 -9.93 -16.62
N ALA A 168 -8.90 -9.47 -16.14
CA ALA A 168 -8.75 -9.00 -14.78
C ALA A 168 -8.85 -7.48 -14.72
N GLU A 169 -9.70 -6.95 -13.82
CA GLU A 169 -9.64 -5.56 -13.40
C GLU A 169 -8.56 -5.40 -12.34
N VAL A 170 -7.59 -4.53 -12.59
CA VAL A 170 -6.46 -4.31 -11.70
C VAL A 170 -6.58 -2.93 -11.05
N ILE A 171 -6.65 -2.92 -9.73
CA ILE A 171 -6.80 -1.70 -8.93
C ILE A 171 -5.52 -1.48 -8.11
N ASP A 172 -4.91 -0.32 -8.30
CA ASP A 172 -3.83 0.20 -7.46
C ASP A 172 -4.42 1.13 -6.40
N LEU A 173 -4.28 0.76 -5.13
CA LEU A 173 -4.81 1.57 -4.03
C LEU A 173 -4.01 2.84 -3.80
N ILE A 174 -2.68 2.81 -3.98
CA ILE A 174 -1.76 3.93 -3.79
C ILE A 174 -1.78 4.48 -2.35
N SER A 175 -2.95 4.78 -1.81
CA SER A 175 -3.20 5.21 -0.43
C SER A 175 -3.93 4.11 0.34
N LEU A 176 -3.41 3.78 1.53
CA LEU A 176 -3.96 2.74 2.41
C LEU A 176 -4.79 3.32 3.56
N LEU A 177 -4.54 4.59 3.92
CA LEU A 177 -5.34 5.33 4.88
C LEU A 177 -5.33 6.82 4.51
N PRO A 178 -6.45 7.41 4.06
CA PRO A 178 -7.67 6.72 3.65
C PRO A 178 -7.44 5.84 2.40
N TRP A 179 -8.33 4.85 2.15
CA TRP A 179 -8.32 4.05 0.93
C TRP A 179 -9.67 4.11 0.19
N ASP A 180 -9.67 3.82 -1.10
CA ASP A 180 -10.85 3.90 -1.96
C ASP A 180 -11.71 2.62 -1.87
N ARG A 181 -12.52 2.52 -0.80
CA ARG A 181 -13.48 1.42 -0.61
C ARG A 181 -14.43 1.27 -1.80
N GLU A 182 -14.96 2.41 -2.26
CA GLU A 182 -15.97 2.43 -3.31
C GLU A 182 -15.44 1.89 -4.65
N ALA A 183 -14.20 2.20 -5.00
CA ALA A 183 -13.59 1.66 -6.22
C ALA A 183 -13.50 0.12 -6.15
N VAL A 184 -13.08 -0.42 -5.00
CA VAL A 184 -12.99 -1.87 -4.81
C VAL A 184 -14.39 -2.53 -4.82
N LEU A 185 -15.34 -1.96 -4.09
CA LEU A 185 -16.71 -2.50 -4.03
C LEU A 185 -17.39 -2.48 -5.41
N ARG A 186 -17.26 -1.38 -6.18
CA ARG A 186 -17.78 -1.31 -7.56
C ARG A 186 -17.18 -2.39 -8.44
N SER A 187 -15.87 -2.58 -8.36
CA SER A 187 -15.17 -3.59 -9.13
C SER A 187 -15.64 -5.01 -8.77
N VAL A 188 -15.75 -5.32 -7.48
CA VAL A 188 -16.22 -6.62 -7.00
C VAL A 188 -17.67 -6.91 -7.46
N ARG A 189 -18.56 -5.91 -7.40
CA ARG A 189 -19.94 -6.05 -7.91
C ARG A 189 -19.99 -6.30 -9.42
N LYS A 190 -18.99 -5.84 -10.16
CA LYS A 190 -18.85 -6.10 -11.61
C LYS A 190 -18.26 -7.47 -11.90
N THR A 191 -17.20 -7.86 -11.20
CA THR A 191 -16.39 -9.05 -11.54
C THR A 191 -16.78 -10.30 -10.75
N HIS A 192 -17.43 -10.14 -9.60
CA HIS A 192 -17.87 -11.20 -8.69
C HIS A 192 -16.77 -12.05 -8.07
N ARG A 193 -15.50 -11.72 -8.29
CA ARG A 193 -14.33 -12.43 -7.76
C ARG A 193 -13.27 -11.44 -7.30
N LEU A 194 -12.68 -11.68 -6.13
CA LEU A 194 -11.68 -10.79 -5.55
C LEU A 194 -10.39 -11.54 -5.22
N CYS A 195 -9.28 -11.02 -5.75
CA CYS A 195 -7.93 -11.35 -5.35
C CYS A 195 -7.26 -10.12 -4.73
N ILE A 196 -6.77 -10.24 -3.51
CA ILE A 196 -6.01 -9.19 -2.82
C ILE A 196 -4.57 -9.64 -2.73
N LEU A 197 -3.64 -8.81 -3.18
CA LEU A 197 -2.23 -9.13 -3.29
C LEU A 197 -1.38 -8.04 -2.64
N HIS A 198 -0.52 -8.40 -1.70
CA HIS A 198 0.45 -7.48 -1.08
C HIS A 198 1.72 -8.20 -0.62
N GLU A 199 2.82 -7.46 -0.50
CA GLU A 199 4.12 -8.03 -0.11
C GLU A 199 4.18 -8.37 1.38
N SER A 200 3.45 -7.65 2.23
CA SER A 200 3.45 -7.90 3.67
C SER A 200 2.93 -9.29 4.03
N ILE A 201 3.20 -9.70 5.25
CA ILE A 201 2.70 -10.97 5.79
C ILE A 201 1.17 -11.02 5.66
N LYS A 202 0.65 -12.15 5.14
CA LYS A 202 -0.78 -12.34 4.92
C LYS A 202 -1.61 -12.19 6.20
N GLN A 203 -1.10 -12.72 7.32
CA GLN A 203 -1.74 -12.61 8.63
C GLN A 203 -1.54 -11.19 9.18
N GLY A 204 -2.63 -10.53 9.54
CA GLY A 204 -2.59 -9.16 10.06
C GLY A 204 -2.22 -8.09 9.02
N GLY A 205 -2.00 -8.45 7.76
CA GLY A 205 -1.77 -7.49 6.68
C GLY A 205 -3.05 -6.76 6.27
N PHE A 206 -2.91 -5.60 5.62
CA PHE A 206 -4.00 -4.72 5.21
C PHE A 206 -5.03 -5.39 4.29
N GLY A 207 -4.64 -6.43 3.55
CA GLY A 207 -5.58 -7.25 2.78
C GLY A 207 -6.65 -7.97 3.63
N GLY A 208 -6.48 -8.04 4.94
CA GLY A 208 -7.52 -8.50 5.87
C GLY A 208 -8.65 -7.50 5.99
N GLU A 209 -8.34 -6.22 6.10
CA GLU A 209 -9.30 -5.10 6.14
C GLU A 209 -10.10 -5.00 4.85
N ILE A 210 -9.42 -5.07 3.69
CA ILE A 210 -10.09 -5.05 2.40
C ILE A 210 -11.08 -6.22 2.27
N ALA A 211 -10.67 -7.41 2.69
CA ALA A 211 -11.52 -8.60 2.63
C ALA A 211 -12.74 -8.48 3.56
N ALA A 212 -12.55 -7.97 4.79
CA ALA A 212 -13.64 -7.75 5.73
C ALA A 212 -14.66 -6.74 5.19
N THR A 213 -14.18 -5.60 4.70
CA THR A 213 -15.03 -4.56 4.07
C THR A 213 -15.87 -5.13 2.92
N VAL A 214 -15.27 -5.93 2.03
CA VAL A 214 -16.02 -6.51 0.90
C VAL A 214 -17.05 -7.54 1.38
N VAL A 215 -16.74 -8.30 2.42
CA VAL A 215 -17.71 -9.24 3.00
C VAL A 215 -18.86 -8.49 3.69
N GLU A 216 -18.60 -7.37 4.37
CA GLU A 216 -19.63 -6.56 5.01
C GLU A 216 -20.55 -5.85 4.00
N ASP A 217 -19.98 -5.29 2.92
CA ASP A 217 -20.71 -4.37 2.03
C ASP A 217 -21.08 -4.95 0.67
N ALA A 218 -20.56 -6.12 0.28
CA ALA A 218 -20.78 -6.74 -1.03
C ALA A 218 -20.70 -8.28 -0.99
N PHE A 219 -21.07 -8.92 0.11
CA PHE A 219 -21.05 -10.38 0.23
C PHE A 219 -21.90 -11.08 -0.82
N ASP A 220 -23.07 -10.54 -1.11
CA ASP A 220 -24.03 -11.03 -2.10
C ASP A 220 -23.50 -10.96 -3.54
N ALA A 221 -22.52 -10.11 -3.80
CA ALA A 221 -21.87 -10.02 -5.10
C ALA A 221 -20.80 -11.10 -5.33
N LEU A 222 -20.29 -11.73 -4.28
CA LEU A 222 -19.21 -12.71 -4.38
C LEU A 222 -19.72 -14.07 -4.87
N LYS A 223 -19.08 -14.60 -5.91
CA LYS A 223 -19.33 -15.98 -6.43
C LYS A 223 -18.29 -16.99 -5.96
N THR A 224 -17.21 -16.52 -5.34
CA THR A 224 -16.11 -17.37 -4.86
C THR A 224 -15.59 -16.84 -3.53
N PRO A 225 -14.88 -17.65 -2.74
CA PRO A 225 -14.11 -17.13 -1.60
C PRO A 225 -13.11 -16.06 -2.05
N ILE A 226 -12.88 -15.06 -1.20
CA ILE A 226 -11.85 -14.04 -1.44
C ILE A 226 -10.47 -14.69 -1.34
N LEU A 227 -9.65 -14.51 -2.38
CA LEU A 227 -8.28 -14.95 -2.38
C LEU A 227 -7.38 -13.83 -1.84
N ARG A 228 -6.72 -14.08 -0.72
CA ARG A 228 -5.66 -13.20 -0.20
C ARG A 228 -4.30 -13.82 -0.40
N ILE A 229 -3.39 -13.11 -1.06
CA ILE A 229 -2.01 -13.50 -1.31
C ILE A 229 -1.09 -12.51 -0.61
N GLY A 230 -0.23 -13.02 0.25
CA GLY A 230 0.78 -12.25 0.99
C GLY A 230 1.93 -13.17 1.39
N ALA A 231 2.99 -12.61 1.98
CA ALA A 231 4.09 -13.39 2.49
C ALA A 231 3.63 -14.37 3.58
N PRO A 232 4.29 -15.52 3.75
CA PRO A 232 4.02 -16.43 4.85
C PRO A 232 4.33 -15.78 6.20
N PHE A 233 3.74 -16.30 7.27
CA PHE A 233 4.01 -15.84 8.63
C PHE A 233 5.38 -16.35 9.10
N CYS A 234 6.42 -15.75 8.55
CA CYS A 234 7.80 -16.12 8.78
C CYS A 234 8.71 -14.90 8.57
N PRO A 235 9.70 -14.65 9.43
CA PRO A 235 10.72 -13.65 9.17
C PRO A 235 11.53 -13.99 7.92
N SER A 236 12.00 -12.97 7.21
CA SER A 236 12.82 -13.19 6.01
C SER A 236 14.19 -13.75 6.38
N PRO A 237 14.62 -14.89 5.80
CA PRO A 237 15.94 -15.44 6.04
C PRO A 237 17.01 -14.63 5.29
N PHE A 238 18.25 -14.68 5.78
CA PHE A 238 19.40 -14.07 5.09
C PHE A 238 19.88 -14.92 3.88
N SER A 239 19.71 -16.24 3.97
CA SER A 239 20.20 -17.16 2.94
C SER A 239 19.51 -16.91 1.59
N PRO A 240 20.26 -16.68 0.50
CA PRO A 240 19.69 -16.48 -0.84
C PRO A 240 18.94 -17.73 -1.36
N THR A 241 19.18 -18.90 -0.80
CA THR A 241 18.44 -20.14 -1.13
C THR A 241 17.09 -20.22 -0.45
N LEU A 242 16.95 -19.65 0.74
CA LEU A 242 15.71 -19.69 1.53
C LEU A 242 14.83 -18.45 1.28
N GLU A 243 15.44 -17.30 1.03
CA GLU A 243 14.75 -16.02 0.83
C GLU A 243 13.62 -16.09 -0.23
N PRO A 244 13.81 -16.73 -1.42
CA PRO A 244 12.75 -16.85 -2.41
C PRO A 244 11.52 -17.63 -1.94
N GLN A 245 11.67 -18.47 -0.92
CA GLN A 245 10.55 -19.26 -0.38
C GLN A 245 9.57 -18.42 0.43
N VAL A 246 10.01 -17.30 0.98
CA VAL A 246 9.18 -16.38 1.78
C VAL A 246 8.76 -15.14 1.00
N ARG A 247 9.34 -14.89 -0.18
CA ARG A 247 8.94 -13.80 -1.06
C ARG A 247 7.67 -14.11 -1.85
N LEU A 248 6.99 -13.05 -2.26
CA LEU A 248 6.03 -13.14 -3.35
C LEU A 248 6.76 -13.59 -4.62
N SER A 249 6.20 -14.55 -5.33
CA SER A 249 6.68 -14.95 -6.65
C SER A 249 5.52 -15.09 -7.62
N ASP A 250 5.77 -14.75 -8.89
CA ASP A 250 4.75 -14.85 -9.94
C ASP A 250 4.26 -16.30 -10.11
N GLU A 251 5.10 -17.29 -9.85
CA GLU A 251 4.71 -18.72 -9.88
C GLU A 251 3.69 -19.05 -8.79
N LYS A 252 3.95 -18.66 -7.54
CA LYS A 252 3.02 -18.82 -6.41
C LYS A 252 1.68 -18.13 -6.70
N ILE A 253 1.76 -16.89 -7.15
CA ILE A 253 0.59 -16.07 -7.47
C ILE A 253 -0.19 -16.70 -8.62
N THR A 254 0.48 -17.19 -9.66
CA THR A 254 -0.18 -17.85 -10.81
C THR A 254 -0.88 -19.13 -10.40
N ARG A 255 -0.26 -19.96 -9.57
CA ARG A 255 -0.86 -21.20 -9.08
C ARG A 255 -2.09 -20.96 -8.21
N ASP A 256 -2.01 -20.02 -7.28
CA ASP A 256 -3.09 -19.78 -6.32
C ASP A 256 -4.30 -19.08 -6.96
N ARG A 257 -4.10 -18.26 -8.00
CA ARG A 257 -5.18 -17.60 -8.77
C ARG A 257 -6.10 -18.55 -9.51
N LEU A 258 -5.55 -19.64 -10.02
CA LEU A 258 -6.34 -20.63 -10.76
C LEU A 258 -7.46 -21.21 -9.92
N LYS A 259 -7.22 -21.31 -8.60
CA LYS A 259 -8.25 -21.76 -7.65
C LYS A 259 -9.48 -20.85 -7.64
N LEU A 260 -9.35 -19.53 -7.87
CA LEU A 260 -10.50 -18.62 -7.96
C LEU A 260 -11.39 -18.85 -9.17
N LEU A 261 -10.82 -19.34 -10.26
CA LEU A 261 -11.55 -19.57 -11.52
C LEU A 261 -12.14 -20.98 -11.61
N GLU A 262 -11.65 -21.91 -10.79
CA GLU A 262 -12.09 -23.30 -10.73
C GLU A 262 -13.31 -23.51 -9.80
N TYR A 263 -13.73 -22.49 -9.05
CA TYR A 263 -14.98 -22.51 -8.29
C TYR A 263 -16.17 -22.37 -9.25
N HIS A 264 -16.93 -23.45 -9.38
CA HIS A 264 -18.19 -23.53 -10.12
C HIS A 264 -19.40 -23.35 -9.19
#